data_23ea443967ddfd916acc1b5d8d609404
#
_entry.id   23ea443967ddfd916acc1b5d8d609404
#
_cell.length_a   1.000
_cell.length_b   1.000
_cell.length_c   1.000
_cell.angle_alpha   90.00
_cell.angle_beta   90.00
_cell.angle_gamma   90.00
#
_symmetry.space_group_name_H-M   'P 1'
#
loop_
_entity.id
_entity.type
_entity.pdbx_description
1 polymer ?
#
loop_
_entity_poly.entity_id
_entity_poly.type
_entity_poly.pdbx_seq_one_letter_code
_entity_poly.pdbx_strand_id
1 'polypeptide(L)'
;MRKPIRRALVSVYDKDRLIEIGNALSAAGIEILSTGSTAKNLADAGIAVTEVSAYTGFPEIMGGRVKTLHPGVHGGILADQSNPEHLAAIAELDIKPFDLVIINLYPFAETIASGANFEDSIEQIDIGGPSMLRGAAKNHGSVAVICQTTQYDQLLDAIKAGGFTEAERRQLALEVFRTTAEYDLAIATWLGQSEGKELPEWFGHIWHRENSLRYGENPHQSAAIYSGGAAGIVGAQQLHGKEMSFNNYTDAEAAWRAVLDHRDPAVAIMKHANPCGVAVCELGVAVAYQHAHECDPVSAFGGVVAANRKVDLAMAEPLSKIFTEVLIAPDYDADALELLMKKPSIRILKCDVTSINPFELRPVSGGVLLQATDLIDADGDLPVNWKQVSGQPVDVQTMKDLEFAWRSVRSVKSNAILLAKLTASVGIGMGQVNRVDSARLAVSRAGDRVKGSVAASDAFFPFADGLQILIDAGVTAVVQPGGSVRDEEVIAAAQKGGIAMFFTGTRHFSHA
;
A
#
# COMPACT_ATOMS: atom_id res chain seq x y z
N MET A 1 -32.81 21.16 -12.59
CA MET A 1 -32.87 22.62 -12.29
C MET A 1 -31.77 22.91 -11.26
N ARG A 2 -31.08 24.07 -11.35
CA ARG A 2 -30.10 24.51 -10.34
C ARG A 2 -30.85 25.21 -9.20
N LYS A 3 -30.39 24.94 -7.96
CA LYS A 3 -30.93 25.60 -6.77
C LYS A 3 -30.05 26.80 -6.43
N PRO A 4 -30.60 28.02 -6.35
CA PRO A 4 -29.81 29.20 -6.02
C PRO A 4 -29.23 29.13 -4.60
N ILE A 5 -28.04 29.73 -4.44
CA ILE A 5 -27.36 29.88 -3.15
C ILE A 5 -27.64 31.32 -2.67
N ARG A 6 -28.26 31.48 -1.52
CA ARG A 6 -28.57 32.78 -0.90
C ARG A 6 -27.79 32.98 0.38
N ARG A 7 -27.50 31.88 1.11
CA ARG A 7 -26.84 31.90 2.39
C ARG A 7 -25.86 30.74 2.54
N ALA A 8 -24.65 31.05 2.93
CA ALA A 8 -23.57 30.10 3.13
C ALA A 8 -23.04 30.09 4.59
N LEU A 9 -22.77 28.94 5.12
CA LEU A 9 -21.98 28.74 6.32
C LEU A 9 -20.56 28.35 5.93
N VAL A 10 -19.56 29.14 6.35
CA VAL A 10 -18.14 28.91 6.01
C VAL A 10 -17.32 28.78 7.28
N SER A 11 -16.76 27.59 7.51
CA SER A 11 -15.90 27.30 8.67
C SER A 11 -14.80 26.33 8.25
N VAL A 12 -13.64 26.83 7.91
CA VAL A 12 -12.55 26.04 7.35
C VAL A 12 -11.32 26.11 8.24
N TYR A 13 -10.63 24.98 8.41
CA TYR A 13 -9.31 24.92 9.02
C TYR A 13 -8.23 25.40 8.05
N ASP A 14 -8.15 24.75 6.88
CA ASP A 14 -7.31 25.16 5.77
C ASP A 14 -7.85 26.42 5.11
N LYS A 15 -7.04 27.47 5.07
CA LYS A 15 -7.38 28.80 4.54
C LYS A 15 -6.98 28.97 3.08
N ASP A 16 -6.48 27.92 2.41
CA ASP A 16 -6.17 27.99 0.99
C ASP A 16 -7.39 28.46 0.20
N ARG A 17 -7.19 29.42 -0.66
CA ARG A 17 -8.22 30.03 -1.52
C ARG A 17 -9.48 30.60 -0.80
N LEU A 18 -9.44 30.73 0.57
CA LEU A 18 -10.58 31.23 1.33
C LEU A 18 -11.05 32.62 0.86
N ILE A 19 -10.11 33.52 0.59
CA ILE A 19 -10.44 34.89 0.15
C ILE A 19 -11.04 34.89 -1.26
N GLU A 20 -10.58 34.02 -2.16
CA GLU A 20 -11.17 33.84 -3.49
C GLU A 20 -12.63 33.40 -3.39
N ILE A 21 -12.89 32.37 -2.57
CA ILE A 21 -14.25 31.87 -2.33
C ILE A 21 -15.14 32.96 -1.68
N GLY A 22 -14.63 33.64 -0.66
CA GLY A 22 -15.37 34.73 0.01
C GLY A 22 -15.73 35.86 -0.93
N ASN A 23 -14.82 36.30 -1.81
CA ASN A 23 -15.09 37.32 -2.82
C ASN A 23 -16.15 36.84 -3.83
N ALA A 24 -16.08 35.57 -4.28
CA ALA A 24 -17.08 35.04 -5.21
C ALA A 24 -18.47 34.95 -4.57
N LEU A 25 -18.59 34.56 -3.32
CA LEU A 25 -19.84 34.53 -2.56
C LEU A 25 -20.40 35.97 -2.40
N SER A 26 -19.55 36.91 -1.98
CA SER A 26 -19.94 38.31 -1.78
C SER A 26 -20.38 38.97 -3.08
N ALA A 27 -19.64 38.77 -4.18
CA ALA A 27 -19.99 39.30 -5.50
C ALA A 27 -21.31 38.74 -6.05
N ALA A 28 -21.68 37.53 -5.65
CA ALA A 28 -22.96 36.90 -5.98
C ALA A 28 -24.11 37.32 -5.03
N GLY A 29 -23.85 38.19 -4.03
CA GLY A 29 -24.86 38.62 -3.06
C GLY A 29 -25.24 37.54 -2.05
N ILE A 30 -24.39 36.53 -1.81
CA ILE A 30 -24.63 35.43 -0.89
C ILE A 30 -24.24 35.88 0.54
N GLU A 31 -25.18 35.76 1.49
CA GLU A 31 -24.93 36.04 2.91
C GLU A 31 -23.95 34.97 3.47
N ILE A 32 -22.91 35.46 4.16
CA ILE A 32 -21.88 34.55 4.73
C ILE A 32 -21.99 34.56 6.26
N LEU A 33 -22.26 33.39 6.85
CA LEU A 33 -21.99 33.10 8.25
C LEU A 33 -20.66 32.38 8.41
N SER A 34 -19.89 32.74 9.45
CA SER A 34 -18.61 32.14 9.68
C SER A 34 -18.22 32.12 11.14
N THR A 35 -17.13 31.43 11.48
CA THR A 35 -16.66 31.22 12.85
C THR A 35 -15.20 31.62 13.02
N GLY A 36 -14.83 32.14 14.19
CA GLY A 36 -13.46 32.32 14.67
C GLY A 36 -12.48 32.88 13.63
N SER A 37 -11.37 32.19 13.41
CA SER A 37 -10.33 32.64 12.46
C SER A 37 -10.80 32.74 11.01
N THR A 38 -11.77 31.94 10.60
CA THR A 38 -12.34 32.04 9.23
C THR A 38 -13.11 33.35 9.06
N ALA A 39 -13.96 33.69 10.02
CA ALA A 39 -14.70 34.97 10.00
C ALA A 39 -13.75 36.17 10.02
N LYS A 40 -12.72 36.12 10.88
CA LYS A 40 -11.71 37.16 10.97
C LYS A 40 -10.98 37.37 9.64
N ASN A 41 -10.48 36.30 9.01
CA ASN A 41 -9.76 36.39 7.75
C ASN A 41 -10.63 36.97 6.62
N LEU A 42 -11.91 36.60 6.56
CA LEU A 42 -12.84 37.17 5.60
C LEU A 42 -13.07 38.67 5.86
N ALA A 43 -13.32 39.07 7.12
CA ALA A 43 -13.53 40.46 7.51
C ALA A 43 -12.29 41.34 7.25
N ASP A 44 -11.09 40.83 7.58
CA ASP A 44 -9.80 41.50 7.35
C ASP A 44 -9.56 41.76 5.83
N ALA A 45 -10.13 40.91 4.97
CA ALA A 45 -10.11 41.07 3.52
C ALA A 45 -11.26 41.99 2.98
N GLY A 46 -12.04 42.61 3.88
CA GLY A 46 -13.15 43.50 3.49
C GLY A 46 -14.43 42.77 3.01
N ILE A 47 -14.53 41.46 3.26
CA ILE A 47 -15.72 40.68 2.88
C ILE A 47 -16.74 40.73 4.03
N ALA A 48 -17.98 41.11 3.73
CA ALA A 48 -19.06 41.15 4.71
C ALA A 48 -19.36 39.73 5.23
N VAL A 49 -19.25 39.52 6.54
CA VAL A 49 -19.46 38.26 7.21
C VAL A 49 -20.17 38.47 8.55
N THR A 50 -21.09 37.58 8.89
CA THR A 50 -21.73 37.55 10.20
C THR A 50 -21.09 36.43 11.02
N GLU A 51 -20.60 36.71 12.23
CA GLU A 51 -20.12 35.69 13.13
C GLU A 51 -21.26 34.83 13.68
N VAL A 52 -21.00 33.51 13.81
CA VAL A 52 -21.99 32.57 14.37
C VAL A 52 -22.39 32.94 15.79
N SER A 53 -21.47 33.44 16.61
CA SER A 53 -21.77 33.95 17.97
C SER A 53 -22.75 35.10 17.99
N ALA A 54 -22.62 36.07 17.05
CA ALA A 54 -23.57 37.18 16.89
C ALA A 54 -24.94 36.73 16.38
N TYR A 55 -24.94 35.73 15.47
CA TYR A 55 -26.16 35.15 14.93
C TYR A 55 -26.95 34.33 15.96
N THR A 56 -26.26 33.51 16.76
CA THR A 56 -26.91 32.65 17.76
C THR A 56 -27.17 33.34 19.08
N GLY A 57 -26.53 34.48 19.35
CA GLY A 57 -26.53 35.14 20.66
C GLY A 57 -25.78 34.33 21.74
N PHE A 58 -25.06 33.26 21.35
CA PHE A 58 -24.33 32.37 22.26
C PHE A 58 -22.84 32.55 22.05
N PRO A 59 -22.07 32.86 23.13
CA PRO A 59 -20.61 33.02 23.00
C PRO A 59 -19.91 31.70 22.75
N GLU A 60 -18.74 31.78 22.13
CA GLU A 60 -17.82 30.65 22.05
C GLU A 60 -17.29 30.33 23.47
N ILE A 61 -17.38 29.06 23.89
CA ILE A 61 -16.97 28.60 25.20
C ILE A 61 -16.02 27.39 25.13
N MET A 62 -15.36 27.05 26.23
CA MET A 62 -14.46 25.90 26.35
C MET A 62 -13.34 25.90 25.28
N GLY A 63 -12.74 27.08 25.04
CA GLY A 63 -11.64 27.18 24.05
C GLY A 63 -12.07 26.88 22.61
N GLY A 64 -13.36 27.05 22.28
CA GLY A 64 -13.87 26.81 20.94
C GLY A 64 -14.51 25.44 20.71
N ARG A 65 -14.51 24.55 21.69
CA ARG A 65 -15.14 23.24 21.58
C ARG A 65 -16.66 23.32 21.37
N VAL A 66 -17.28 24.39 21.90
CA VAL A 66 -18.73 24.68 21.68
C VAL A 66 -18.85 26.04 21.03
N LYS A 67 -19.19 26.04 19.75
CA LYS A 67 -19.36 27.27 18.97
C LYS A 67 -20.44 27.10 17.88
N THR A 68 -20.44 25.99 17.16
CA THR A 68 -21.40 25.68 16.09
C THR A 68 -22.45 24.64 16.49
N LEU A 69 -22.28 23.97 17.62
CA LEU A 69 -23.23 23.00 18.18
C LEU A 69 -24.42 23.74 18.82
N HIS A 70 -25.21 24.40 17.98
CA HIS A 70 -26.32 25.21 18.40
C HIS A 70 -27.57 24.96 17.54
N PRO A 71 -28.79 24.90 18.12
CA PRO A 71 -30.02 24.65 17.36
C PRO A 71 -30.23 25.65 16.20
N GLY A 72 -29.87 26.92 16.37
CA GLY A 72 -29.95 27.95 15.34
C GLY A 72 -29.08 27.65 14.12
N VAL A 73 -27.91 27.01 14.30
CA VAL A 73 -27.03 26.57 13.19
C VAL A 73 -27.60 25.30 12.57
N HIS A 74 -27.79 24.26 13.39
CA HIS A 74 -28.21 22.94 12.91
C HIS A 74 -29.65 22.94 12.36
N GLY A 75 -30.56 23.76 12.90
CA GLY A 75 -31.89 23.98 12.35
C GLY A 75 -31.84 24.54 10.94
N GLY A 76 -30.97 25.56 10.72
CA GLY A 76 -30.75 26.14 9.38
C GLY A 76 -30.15 25.17 8.36
N ILE A 77 -29.29 24.21 8.81
CA ILE A 77 -28.71 23.19 7.97
C ILE A 77 -29.69 22.04 7.68
N LEU A 78 -30.47 21.60 8.66
CA LEU A 78 -31.29 20.39 8.59
C LEU A 78 -32.73 20.65 8.09
N ALA A 79 -33.19 21.88 8.05
CA ALA A 79 -34.52 22.20 7.54
C ALA A 79 -34.65 21.80 6.07
N ASP A 80 -35.53 20.85 5.77
CA ASP A 80 -35.92 20.53 4.42
C ASP A 80 -36.73 21.69 3.85
N GLN A 81 -36.14 22.41 2.91
CA GLN A 81 -36.74 23.61 2.33
C GLN A 81 -37.91 23.32 1.35
N SER A 82 -38.18 22.06 1.07
CA SER A 82 -39.35 21.60 0.34
C SER A 82 -40.53 21.28 1.27
N ASN A 83 -40.28 21.18 2.59
CA ASN A 83 -41.29 20.88 3.59
C ASN A 83 -41.81 22.17 4.27
N PRO A 84 -43.10 22.57 4.06
CA PRO A 84 -43.66 23.77 4.67
C PRO A 84 -43.67 23.77 6.21
N GLU A 85 -43.79 22.59 6.84
CA GLU A 85 -43.78 22.47 8.30
C GLU A 85 -42.37 22.77 8.86
N HIS A 86 -41.32 22.31 8.19
CA HIS A 86 -39.96 22.65 8.57
C HIS A 86 -39.66 24.13 8.44
N LEU A 87 -40.13 24.75 7.33
CA LEU A 87 -39.95 26.20 7.13
C LEU A 87 -40.73 27.04 8.17
N ALA A 88 -41.93 26.62 8.53
CA ALA A 88 -42.70 27.27 9.59
C ALA A 88 -42.00 27.16 10.96
N ALA A 89 -41.54 25.95 11.31
CA ALA A 89 -40.87 25.70 12.58
C ALA A 89 -39.58 26.52 12.76
N ILE A 90 -38.74 26.63 11.71
CA ILE A 90 -37.54 27.48 11.80
C ILE A 90 -37.86 28.98 11.78
N ALA A 91 -38.89 29.38 11.08
CA ALA A 91 -39.32 30.79 11.05
C ALA A 91 -39.83 31.27 12.42
N GLU A 92 -40.57 30.45 13.17
CA GLU A 92 -41.02 30.75 14.55
C GLU A 92 -39.86 31.03 15.50
N LEU A 93 -38.68 30.47 15.21
CA LEU A 93 -37.46 30.61 16.02
C LEU A 93 -36.45 31.60 15.41
N ASP A 94 -36.85 32.38 14.41
CA ASP A 94 -35.97 33.29 13.63
C ASP A 94 -34.72 32.60 13.05
N ILE A 95 -34.82 31.32 12.72
CA ILE A 95 -33.75 30.55 12.11
C ILE A 95 -33.87 30.62 10.58
N LYS A 96 -32.81 31.06 9.91
CA LYS A 96 -32.74 31.12 8.46
C LYS A 96 -32.07 29.90 7.89
N PRO A 97 -32.62 29.26 6.83
CA PRO A 97 -31.98 28.10 6.22
C PRO A 97 -30.67 28.45 5.53
N PHE A 98 -29.77 27.49 5.44
CA PHE A 98 -28.57 27.54 4.60
C PHE A 98 -28.82 26.84 3.27
N ASP A 99 -28.18 27.35 2.19
CA ASP A 99 -28.16 26.73 0.88
C ASP A 99 -26.81 26.12 0.57
N LEU A 100 -25.75 26.54 1.31
CA LEU A 100 -24.37 26.10 1.14
C LEU A 100 -23.69 25.99 2.49
N VAL A 101 -22.91 24.91 2.66
CA VAL A 101 -22.00 24.68 3.79
C VAL A 101 -20.62 24.41 3.24
N ILE A 102 -19.59 25.13 3.72
CA ILE A 102 -18.18 24.97 3.34
C ILE A 102 -17.39 24.73 4.62
N ILE A 103 -16.91 23.52 4.80
CA ILE A 103 -16.18 23.11 6.00
C ILE A 103 -15.10 22.10 5.58
N ASN A 104 -13.86 22.33 5.97
CA ASN A 104 -12.85 21.28 6.00
C ASN A 104 -12.48 20.97 7.46
N LEU A 105 -12.18 19.72 7.72
CA LEU A 105 -11.90 19.22 9.07
C LEU A 105 -10.49 19.58 9.53
N TYR A 106 -10.26 19.49 10.83
CA TYR A 106 -8.92 19.57 11.38
C TYR A 106 -8.05 18.43 10.85
N PRO A 107 -6.74 18.66 10.61
CA PRO A 107 -5.84 17.70 9.96
C PRO A 107 -5.34 16.64 10.96
N PHE A 108 -6.26 15.83 11.48
CA PHE A 108 -5.95 14.82 12.50
C PHE A 108 -4.88 13.84 12.03
N ALA A 109 -4.98 13.32 10.80
CA ALA A 109 -4.02 12.35 10.26
C ALA A 109 -2.61 12.93 10.12
N GLU A 110 -2.50 14.18 9.64
CA GLU A 110 -1.20 14.88 9.55
C GLU A 110 -0.62 15.17 10.94
N THR A 111 -1.48 15.50 11.91
CA THR A 111 -1.05 15.78 13.29
C THR A 111 -0.42 14.54 13.92
N ILE A 112 -1.06 13.38 13.84
CA ILE A 112 -0.47 12.14 14.37
C ILE A 112 0.77 11.72 13.59
N ALA A 113 0.80 11.90 12.26
CA ALA A 113 1.95 11.58 11.43
C ALA A 113 3.17 12.47 11.75
N SER A 114 2.96 13.70 12.23
CA SER A 114 4.03 14.61 12.67
C SER A 114 4.64 14.23 14.02
N GLY A 115 4.11 13.21 14.70
CA GLY A 115 4.57 12.77 16.02
C GLY A 115 4.05 13.62 17.20
N ALA A 116 2.91 14.28 17.05
CA ALA A 116 2.26 15.01 18.13
C ALA A 116 1.99 14.11 19.35
N ASN A 117 2.04 14.67 20.55
CA ASN A 117 1.72 13.92 21.76
C ASN A 117 0.23 13.58 21.84
N PHE A 118 -0.15 12.76 22.83
CA PHE A 118 -1.52 12.24 22.94
C PHE A 118 -2.54 13.38 23.17
N GLU A 119 -2.23 14.32 24.08
CA GLU A 119 -3.11 15.44 24.43
C GLU A 119 -3.33 16.37 23.24
N ASP A 120 -2.28 16.74 22.52
CA ASP A 120 -2.37 17.58 21.32
C ASP A 120 -3.16 16.87 20.20
N SER A 121 -3.01 15.56 20.07
CA SER A 121 -3.77 14.77 19.10
C SER A 121 -5.27 14.74 19.44
N ILE A 122 -5.63 14.60 20.72
CA ILE A 122 -7.04 14.66 21.16
C ILE A 122 -7.67 16.02 20.83
N GLU A 123 -6.93 17.13 20.99
CA GLU A 123 -7.45 18.47 20.65
C GLU A 123 -7.68 18.67 19.14
N GLN A 124 -7.12 17.83 18.28
CA GLN A 124 -7.37 17.84 16.84
C GLN A 124 -8.57 16.98 16.41
N ILE A 125 -9.28 16.37 17.36
CA ILE A 125 -10.54 15.67 17.04
C ILE A 125 -11.64 16.71 16.89
N ASP A 126 -12.03 16.97 15.65
CA ASP A 126 -13.10 17.90 15.30
C ASP A 126 -14.48 17.29 15.58
N ILE A 127 -15.29 17.94 16.37
CA ILE A 127 -16.66 17.52 16.69
C ILE A 127 -17.68 18.34 15.87
N GLY A 128 -17.48 19.65 15.82
CA GLY A 128 -18.41 20.56 15.17
C GLY A 128 -18.45 20.43 13.65
N GLY A 129 -17.28 20.30 13.04
CA GLY A 129 -17.12 20.12 11.59
C GLY A 129 -17.87 18.91 11.04
N PRO A 130 -17.56 17.69 11.52
CA PRO A 130 -18.28 16.48 11.10
C PRO A 130 -19.78 16.55 11.33
N SER A 131 -20.22 17.13 12.45
CA SER A 131 -21.64 17.29 12.76
C SER A 131 -22.38 18.14 11.71
N MET A 132 -21.82 19.30 11.36
CA MET A 132 -22.40 20.19 10.35
C MET A 132 -22.33 19.60 8.95
N LEU A 133 -21.21 18.97 8.58
CA LEU A 133 -21.02 18.29 7.29
C LEU A 133 -22.05 17.18 7.10
N ARG A 134 -22.21 16.30 8.08
CA ARG A 134 -23.19 15.20 8.03
C ARG A 134 -24.62 15.71 7.99
N GLY A 135 -24.94 16.80 8.71
CA GLY A 135 -26.25 17.46 8.66
C GLY A 135 -26.56 18.00 7.25
N ALA A 136 -25.63 18.72 6.65
CA ALA A 136 -25.75 19.25 5.29
C ALA A 136 -25.86 18.14 4.24
N ALA A 137 -25.04 17.11 4.33
CA ALA A 137 -25.06 15.96 3.44
C ALA A 137 -26.38 15.18 3.53
N LYS A 138 -26.90 14.95 4.74
CA LYS A 138 -28.25 14.36 4.92
C LYS A 138 -29.32 15.18 4.21
N ASN A 139 -29.23 16.50 4.30
CA ASN A 139 -30.19 17.44 3.71
C ASN A 139 -29.79 17.91 2.30
N HIS A 140 -29.08 17.10 1.52
CA HIS A 140 -28.62 17.46 0.17
C HIS A 140 -29.74 17.87 -0.81
N GLY A 141 -30.95 17.48 -0.56
CA GLY A 141 -32.13 18.01 -1.29
C GLY A 141 -32.21 19.54 -1.21
N SER A 142 -31.82 20.12 -0.08
CA SER A 142 -31.91 21.56 0.22
C SER A 142 -30.54 22.25 0.23
N VAL A 143 -29.45 21.61 0.65
CA VAL A 143 -28.14 22.20 0.95
C VAL A 143 -27.07 21.59 0.07
N ALA A 144 -26.22 22.44 -0.53
CA ALA A 144 -24.93 21.98 -1.11
C ALA A 144 -23.86 21.97 0.00
N VAL A 145 -22.91 21.04 -0.10
CA VAL A 145 -21.86 20.92 0.92
C VAL A 145 -20.50 20.70 0.28
N ILE A 146 -19.53 21.49 0.68
CA ILE A 146 -18.12 21.43 0.25
C ILE A 146 -17.28 21.04 1.47
N CYS A 147 -16.51 19.97 1.38
CA CYS A 147 -15.72 19.45 2.48
C CYS A 147 -14.20 19.41 2.20
N GLN A 148 -13.77 19.71 0.98
CA GLN A 148 -12.38 19.69 0.55
C GLN A 148 -12.04 20.87 -0.36
N THR A 149 -10.80 21.38 -0.29
CA THR A 149 -10.30 22.48 -1.15
C THR A 149 -10.29 22.10 -2.64
N THR A 150 -10.13 20.83 -2.95
CA THR A 150 -10.21 20.30 -4.33
C THR A 150 -11.56 20.51 -5.01
N GLN A 151 -12.63 20.78 -4.23
CA GLN A 151 -13.98 21.04 -4.74
C GLN A 151 -14.23 22.53 -5.02
N TYR A 152 -13.27 23.43 -4.77
CA TYR A 152 -13.48 24.87 -4.87
C TYR A 152 -13.70 25.35 -6.31
N ASP A 153 -13.07 24.76 -7.32
CA ASP A 153 -13.36 25.10 -8.72
C ASP A 153 -14.79 24.75 -9.09
N GLN A 154 -15.29 23.59 -8.68
CA GLN A 154 -16.68 23.19 -8.86
C GLN A 154 -17.65 24.16 -8.17
N LEU A 155 -17.30 24.64 -6.96
CA LEU A 155 -18.08 25.65 -6.24
C LEU A 155 -18.13 26.98 -7.00
N LEU A 156 -16.98 27.49 -7.47
CA LEU A 156 -16.89 28.74 -8.22
C LEU A 156 -17.73 28.69 -9.51
N ASP A 157 -17.67 27.56 -10.21
CA ASP A 157 -18.48 27.36 -11.41
C ASP A 157 -19.99 27.26 -11.10
N ALA A 158 -20.35 26.61 -9.99
CA ALA A 158 -21.74 26.56 -9.55
C ALA A 158 -22.29 27.94 -9.17
N ILE A 159 -21.47 28.76 -8.47
CA ILE A 159 -21.87 30.15 -8.15
C ILE A 159 -22.20 30.94 -9.43
N LYS A 160 -21.32 30.90 -10.45
CA LYS A 160 -21.51 31.55 -11.74
C LYS A 160 -22.77 31.01 -12.47
N ALA A 161 -23.03 29.71 -12.35
CA ALA A 161 -24.16 29.04 -13.02
C ALA A 161 -25.48 29.16 -12.27
N GLY A 162 -25.54 29.88 -11.13
CA GLY A 162 -26.75 30.10 -10.34
C GLY A 162 -27.08 28.96 -9.36
N GLY A 163 -26.08 28.23 -8.90
CA GLY A 163 -26.17 27.19 -7.86
C GLY A 163 -25.94 25.78 -8.37
N PHE A 164 -26.19 24.79 -7.53
CA PHE A 164 -26.00 23.37 -7.81
C PHE A 164 -27.29 22.68 -8.28
N THR A 165 -27.15 21.71 -9.18
CA THR A 165 -28.20 20.73 -9.48
C THR A 165 -28.37 19.73 -8.34
N GLU A 166 -29.49 19.02 -8.32
CA GLU A 166 -29.69 17.94 -7.32
C GLU A 166 -28.66 16.83 -7.43
N ALA A 167 -28.31 16.43 -8.65
CA ALA A 167 -27.28 15.41 -8.88
C ALA A 167 -25.90 15.84 -8.35
N GLU A 168 -25.50 17.10 -8.57
CA GLU A 168 -24.26 17.66 -8.03
C GLU A 168 -24.28 17.69 -6.50
N ARG A 169 -25.40 18.15 -5.88
CA ARG A 169 -25.51 18.13 -4.41
C ARG A 169 -25.46 16.72 -3.81
N ARG A 170 -26.08 15.75 -4.49
CA ARG A 170 -26.01 14.33 -4.07
C ARG A 170 -24.59 13.78 -4.14
N GLN A 171 -23.83 14.15 -5.18
CA GLN A 171 -22.43 13.76 -5.29
C GLN A 171 -21.57 14.38 -4.18
N LEU A 172 -21.76 15.67 -3.92
CA LEU A 172 -21.08 16.36 -2.82
C LEU A 172 -21.42 15.73 -1.45
N ALA A 173 -22.66 15.33 -1.23
CA ALA A 173 -23.07 14.63 -0.01
C ALA A 173 -22.38 13.25 0.14
N LEU A 174 -22.17 12.53 -0.95
CA LEU A 174 -21.42 11.28 -0.95
C LEU A 174 -19.97 11.51 -0.51
N GLU A 175 -19.33 12.57 -1.02
CA GLU A 175 -17.94 12.89 -0.62
C GLU A 175 -17.85 13.26 0.86
N VAL A 176 -18.84 13.95 1.44
CA VAL A 176 -18.87 14.20 2.89
C VAL A 176 -18.87 12.90 3.69
N PHE A 177 -19.71 11.93 3.32
CA PHE A 177 -19.77 10.67 4.05
C PHE A 177 -18.48 9.83 3.90
N ARG A 178 -17.79 9.94 2.76
CA ARG A 178 -16.45 9.37 2.59
C ARG A 178 -15.44 10.05 3.49
N THR A 179 -15.34 11.37 3.43
CA THR A 179 -14.42 12.16 4.25
C THR A 179 -14.61 11.91 5.74
N THR A 180 -15.87 11.89 6.22
CA THR A 180 -16.12 11.63 7.65
C THR A 180 -15.84 10.18 8.05
N ALA A 181 -16.07 9.21 7.17
CA ALA A 181 -15.71 7.81 7.43
C ALA A 181 -14.18 7.61 7.53
N GLU A 182 -13.42 8.26 6.65
CA GLU A 182 -11.94 8.26 6.71
C GLU A 182 -11.43 8.92 7.98
N TYR A 183 -12.03 10.05 8.37
CA TYR A 183 -11.69 10.78 9.56
C TYR A 183 -11.93 9.94 10.83
N ASP A 184 -13.10 9.34 10.97
CA ASP A 184 -13.45 8.49 12.11
C ASP A 184 -12.58 7.22 12.15
N LEU A 185 -12.27 6.64 10.99
CA LEU A 185 -11.37 5.48 10.89
C LEU A 185 -9.94 5.82 11.37
N ALA A 186 -9.42 6.98 10.97
CA ALA A 186 -8.09 7.42 11.40
C ALA A 186 -8.04 7.58 12.93
N ILE A 187 -9.06 8.20 13.53
CA ILE A 187 -9.18 8.37 14.99
C ILE A 187 -9.28 7.01 15.69
N ALA A 188 -10.16 6.12 15.23
CA ALA A 188 -10.37 4.82 15.82
C ALA A 188 -9.11 3.94 15.74
N THR A 189 -8.41 3.98 14.62
CA THR A 189 -7.14 3.25 14.44
C THR A 189 -6.07 3.77 15.39
N TRP A 190 -5.90 5.10 15.47
CA TRP A 190 -4.92 5.72 16.36
C TRP A 190 -5.20 5.44 17.84
N LEU A 191 -6.44 5.57 18.29
CA LEU A 191 -6.84 5.23 19.67
C LEU A 191 -6.61 3.75 19.97
N GLY A 192 -6.91 2.87 19.02
CA GLY A 192 -6.71 1.42 19.17
C GLY A 192 -5.24 1.01 19.32
N GLN A 193 -4.31 1.74 18.70
CA GLN A 193 -2.87 1.48 18.87
C GLN A 193 -2.39 1.66 20.32
N SER A 194 -3.08 2.51 21.12
CA SER A 194 -2.76 2.69 22.53
C SER A 194 -3.05 1.46 23.40
N GLU A 195 -3.81 0.47 22.90
CA GLU A 195 -4.10 -0.77 23.61
C GLU A 195 -2.89 -1.72 23.66
N GLY A 196 -1.83 -1.48 22.88
CA GLY A 196 -0.59 -2.27 22.88
C GLY A 196 -0.75 -3.70 22.40
N LYS A 197 -1.84 -4.01 21.69
CA LYS A 197 -2.09 -5.33 21.10
C LYS A 197 -1.37 -5.45 19.77
N GLU A 198 -0.73 -6.58 19.54
CA GLU A 198 -0.07 -6.89 18.27
C GLU A 198 -1.07 -6.91 17.10
N LEU A 199 -2.25 -7.49 17.30
CA LEU A 199 -3.36 -7.46 16.35
C LEU A 199 -4.58 -6.77 16.99
N PRO A 200 -5.20 -5.77 16.32
CA PRO A 200 -6.33 -5.03 16.87
C PRO A 200 -7.61 -5.90 16.94
N GLU A 201 -8.49 -5.63 17.91
CA GLU A 201 -9.80 -6.30 17.97
C GLU A 201 -10.76 -5.83 16.87
N TRP A 202 -10.57 -4.62 16.39
CA TRP A 202 -11.30 -4.02 15.29
C TRP A 202 -10.31 -3.53 14.24
N PHE A 203 -10.53 -3.91 12.98
CA PHE A 203 -9.67 -3.54 11.88
C PHE A 203 -10.49 -2.94 10.74
N GLY A 204 -10.11 -1.76 10.30
CA GLY A 204 -10.65 -1.08 9.14
C GLY A 204 -9.54 -0.51 8.27
N HIS A 205 -9.76 -0.47 6.97
CA HIS A 205 -8.86 0.15 6.01
C HIS A 205 -9.65 0.71 4.84
N ILE A 206 -9.21 1.86 4.31
CA ILE A 206 -9.85 2.52 3.18
C ILE A 206 -8.86 2.60 2.03
N TRP A 207 -9.33 2.21 0.85
CA TRP A 207 -8.61 2.36 -0.40
C TRP A 207 -9.41 3.18 -1.39
N HIS A 208 -8.72 4.10 -2.07
CA HIS A 208 -9.28 4.86 -3.17
C HIS A 208 -8.92 4.21 -4.51
N ARG A 209 -9.88 4.16 -5.43
CA ARG A 209 -9.61 3.63 -6.76
C ARG A 209 -8.71 4.59 -7.54
N GLU A 210 -7.50 4.12 -7.86
CA GLU A 210 -6.55 4.86 -8.71
C GLU A 210 -6.94 4.73 -10.17
N ASN A 211 -7.05 3.50 -10.67
CA ASN A 211 -7.35 3.23 -12.06
C ASN A 211 -8.25 2.01 -12.23
N SER A 212 -9.05 2.02 -13.29
CA SER A 212 -9.70 0.79 -13.79
C SER A 212 -8.69 0.01 -14.63
N LEU A 213 -8.60 -1.29 -14.41
CA LEU A 213 -7.75 -2.17 -15.21
C LEU A 213 -8.55 -2.72 -16.39
N ARG A 214 -7.85 -3.07 -17.45
CA ARG A 214 -8.47 -3.61 -18.66
C ARG A 214 -9.35 -4.85 -18.38
N TYR A 215 -8.87 -5.72 -17.49
CA TYR A 215 -9.56 -6.89 -16.94
C TYR A 215 -8.78 -7.38 -15.71
N GLY A 216 -9.33 -8.34 -14.98
CA GLY A 216 -8.70 -8.97 -13.83
C GLY A 216 -7.65 -10.01 -14.23
N GLU A 217 -7.53 -11.06 -13.44
CA GLU A 217 -6.67 -12.20 -13.77
C GLU A 217 -7.08 -12.83 -15.10
N ASN A 218 -8.38 -12.86 -15.39
CA ASN A 218 -8.96 -13.38 -16.63
C ASN A 218 -9.75 -12.30 -17.37
N PRO A 219 -9.85 -12.38 -18.72
CA PRO A 219 -10.46 -11.35 -19.57
C PRO A 219 -11.93 -11.02 -19.26
N HIS A 220 -12.68 -11.92 -18.67
CA HIS A 220 -14.10 -11.73 -18.33
C HIS A 220 -14.31 -11.06 -16.95
N GLN A 221 -13.25 -10.83 -16.19
CA GLN A 221 -13.32 -10.24 -14.84
C GLN A 221 -13.08 -8.73 -14.89
N SER A 222 -13.99 -7.95 -14.33
CA SER A 222 -13.76 -6.52 -14.09
C SER A 222 -12.73 -6.35 -12.97
N ALA A 223 -11.81 -5.40 -13.14
CA ALA A 223 -10.80 -5.11 -12.13
C ALA A 223 -10.45 -3.62 -12.07
N ALA A 224 -9.94 -3.22 -10.93
CA ALA A 224 -9.37 -1.90 -10.68
C ALA A 224 -8.25 -2.01 -9.66
N ILE A 225 -7.32 -1.07 -9.69
CA ILE A 225 -6.32 -0.88 -8.65
C ILE A 225 -6.81 0.16 -7.66
N TYR A 226 -6.61 -0.10 -6.38
CA TYR A 226 -6.93 0.80 -5.29
C TYR A 226 -5.68 1.09 -4.48
N SER A 227 -5.53 2.34 -4.02
CA SER A 227 -4.43 2.81 -3.19
C SER A 227 -4.92 3.27 -1.82
N GLY A 228 -4.16 2.99 -0.78
CA GLY A 228 -4.30 3.56 0.56
C GLY A 228 -3.36 4.74 0.81
N GLY A 229 -2.73 5.30 -0.25
CA GLY A 229 -1.78 6.40 -0.14
C GLY A 229 -0.36 5.98 0.29
N ALA A 230 -0.10 4.69 0.51
CA ALA A 230 1.22 4.18 0.86
C ALA A 230 2.15 4.11 -0.36
N ALA A 231 3.47 4.20 -0.12
CA ALA A 231 4.50 3.89 -1.10
C ALA A 231 4.43 2.39 -1.50
N GLY A 232 5.13 2.00 -2.56
CA GLY A 232 5.15 0.62 -3.05
C GLY A 232 4.83 0.54 -4.54
N ILE A 233 4.50 -0.65 -5.02
CA ILE A 233 4.25 -0.87 -6.46
C ILE A 233 3.07 -0.06 -6.99
N VAL A 234 2.02 0.15 -6.19
CA VAL A 234 0.87 0.96 -6.60
C VAL A 234 1.21 2.44 -6.74
N GLY A 235 2.06 2.96 -5.84
CA GLY A 235 2.56 4.34 -5.89
C GLY A 235 3.78 4.56 -6.79
N ALA A 236 4.30 3.51 -7.44
CA ALA A 236 5.47 3.62 -8.29
C ALA A 236 5.22 4.51 -9.52
N GLN A 237 6.20 5.34 -9.86
CA GLN A 237 6.13 6.16 -11.06
C GLN A 237 6.37 5.30 -12.31
N GLN A 238 5.39 5.18 -13.18
CA GLN A 238 5.57 4.53 -14.47
C GLN A 238 6.23 5.51 -15.46
N LEU A 239 7.48 5.23 -15.83
CA LEU A 239 8.29 6.08 -16.73
C LEU A 239 8.04 5.76 -18.20
N HIS A 240 7.63 4.53 -18.53
CA HIS A 240 7.43 4.08 -19.91
C HIS A 240 6.46 2.90 -20.00
N GLY A 241 5.92 2.71 -21.20
CA GLY A 241 5.15 1.54 -21.61
C GLY A 241 3.63 1.71 -21.48
N LYS A 242 2.92 0.63 -21.78
CA LYS A 242 1.45 0.56 -21.64
C LYS A 242 1.05 0.47 -20.18
N GLU A 243 -0.23 0.73 -19.90
CA GLU A 243 -0.81 0.53 -18.56
C GLU A 243 -0.49 -0.86 -18.00
N MET A 244 -0.32 -0.92 -16.70
CA MET A 244 -0.13 -2.16 -15.95
C MET A 244 -1.41 -3.00 -16.00
N SER A 245 -1.28 -4.31 -16.19
CA SER A 245 -2.37 -5.27 -16.02
C SER A 245 -2.45 -5.79 -14.58
N PHE A 246 -3.55 -6.44 -14.23
CA PHE A 246 -3.71 -7.13 -12.95
C PHE A 246 -2.53 -8.08 -12.66
N ASN A 247 -2.18 -8.93 -13.62
CA ASN A 247 -1.07 -9.87 -13.48
C ASN A 247 0.29 -9.16 -13.40
N ASN A 248 0.46 -8.01 -14.08
CA ASN A 248 1.69 -7.24 -13.94
C ASN A 248 1.87 -6.70 -12.51
N TYR A 249 0.80 -6.23 -11.85
CA TYR A 249 0.88 -5.80 -10.44
C TYR A 249 1.25 -6.97 -9.52
N THR A 250 0.64 -8.14 -9.72
CA THR A 250 0.92 -9.33 -8.89
C THR A 250 2.38 -9.79 -9.03
N ASP A 251 2.88 -9.89 -10.28
CA ASP A 251 4.26 -10.30 -10.53
C ASP A 251 5.27 -9.22 -10.11
N ALA A 252 4.91 -7.93 -10.26
CA ALA A 252 5.72 -6.80 -9.84
C ALA A 252 5.93 -6.78 -8.31
N GLU A 253 4.86 -6.98 -7.54
CA GLU A 253 4.95 -7.08 -6.07
C GLU A 253 5.84 -8.24 -5.65
N ALA A 254 5.66 -9.43 -6.24
CA ALA A 254 6.49 -10.59 -5.95
C ALA A 254 7.98 -10.33 -6.28
N ALA A 255 8.27 -9.71 -7.43
CA ALA A 255 9.63 -9.38 -7.85
C ALA A 255 10.27 -8.33 -6.93
N TRP A 256 9.52 -7.30 -6.57
CA TRP A 256 9.99 -6.22 -5.71
C TRP A 256 10.32 -6.73 -4.30
N ARG A 257 9.41 -7.48 -3.69
CA ARG A 257 9.65 -8.10 -2.38
C ARG A 257 10.88 -9.00 -2.39
N ALA A 258 11.07 -9.81 -3.44
CA ALA A 258 12.20 -10.73 -3.52
C ALA A 258 13.57 -10.03 -3.53
N VAL A 259 13.70 -8.87 -4.18
CA VAL A 259 14.96 -8.14 -4.17
C VAL A 259 15.20 -7.35 -2.89
N LEU A 260 14.13 -6.94 -2.19
CA LEU A 260 14.23 -6.23 -0.91
C LEU A 260 14.69 -7.12 0.25
N ASP A 261 14.57 -8.44 0.12
CA ASP A 261 15.13 -9.39 1.11
C ASP A 261 16.67 -9.36 1.17
N HIS A 262 17.31 -8.74 0.17
CA HIS A 262 18.77 -8.71 0.05
C HIS A 262 19.33 -7.31 0.27
N ARG A 263 20.42 -7.22 1.05
CA ARG A 263 21.13 -5.97 1.34
C ARG A 263 22.06 -5.54 0.21
N ASP A 264 22.69 -6.51 -0.47
CA ASP A 264 23.58 -6.27 -1.60
C ASP A 264 22.83 -6.11 -2.91
N PRO A 265 23.47 -5.65 -4.00
CA PRO A 265 22.82 -5.54 -5.29
C PRO A 265 22.19 -6.86 -5.74
N ALA A 266 20.87 -6.86 -5.87
CA ALA A 266 20.05 -8.03 -6.15
C ALA A 266 19.15 -7.81 -7.36
N VAL A 267 18.93 -8.88 -8.12
CA VAL A 267 17.95 -8.93 -9.22
C VAL A 267 17.11 -10.19 -9.08
N ALA A 268 15.79 -10.04 -9.24
CA ALA A 268 14.84 -11.12 -9.34
C ALA A 268 14.08 -11.05 -10.65
N ILE A 269 13.87 -12.21 -11.27
CA ILE A 269 13.04 -12.38 -12.47
C ILE A 269 11.86 -13.26 -12.08
N MET A 270 10.65 -12.69 -12.11
CA MET A 270 9.43 -13.36 -11.69
C MET A 270 8.50 -13.65 -12.86
N LYS A 271 7.76 -14.73 -12.74
CA LYS A 271 6.65 -15.08 -13.63
C LYS A 271 5.62 -15.89 -12.86
N HIS A 272 4.36 -15.45 -12.92
CA HIS A 272 3.26 -16.06 -12.15
C HIS A 272 3.56 -16.09 -10.62
N ALA A 273 4.08 -14.96 -10.12
CA ALA A 273 4.48 -14.75 -8.74
C ALA A 273 5.45 -15.81 -8.17
N ASN A 274 6.26 -16.44 -9.04
CA ASN A 274 7.35 -17.33 -8.68
C ASN A 274 8.65 -16.92 -9.39
N PRO A 275 9.81 -17.10 -8.75
CA PRO A 275 11.08 -16.74 -9.38
C PRO A 275 11.47 -17.71 -10.49
N CYS A 276 11.77 -17.17 -11.67
CA CYS A 276 12.55 -17.84 -12.69
C CYS A 276 14.03 -17.87 -12.29
N GLY A 277 14.48 -16.84 -11.59
CA GLY A 277 15.79 -16.74 -11.01
C GLY A 277 15.95 -15.51 -10.12
N VAL A 278 16.82 -15.65 -9.14
CA VAL A 278 17.25 -14.59 -8.22
C VAL A 278 18.77 -14.64 -8.14
N ALA A 279 19.43 -13.50 -8.08
CA ALA A 279 20.86 -13.43 -7.82
C ALA A 279 21.26 -12.15 -7.10
N VAL A 280 22.35 -12.26 -6.34
CA VAL A 280 23.00 -11.15 -5.63
C VAL A 280 24.45 -11.08 -6.09
N CYS A 281 24.96 -9.88 -6.38
CA CYS A 281 26.35 -9.72 -6.76
C CYS A 281 26.93 -8.38 -6.29
N GLU A 282 28.01 -8.43 -5.53
CA GLU A 282 28.74 -7.24 -5.06
C GLU A 282 29.26 -6.36 -6.23
N LEU A 283 29.45 -6.95 -7.43
CA LEU A 283 29.87 -6.23 -8.64
C LEU A 283 28.76 -5.38 -9.29
N GLY A 284 27.52 -5.50 -8.82
CA GLY A 284 26.38 -4.70 -9.25
C GLY A 284 25.25 -5.49 -9.92
N VAL A 285 24.20 -4.74 -10.25
CA VAL A 285 22.94 -5.32 -10.77
C VAL A 285 23.08 -5.93 -12.18
N ALA A 286 24.03 -5.47 -12.98
CA ALA A 286 24.27 -6.03 -14.31
C ALA A 286 24.71 -7.50 -14.25
N VAL A 287 25.63 -7.84 -13.35
CA VAL A 287 26.10 -9.20 -13.13
C VAL A 287 25.01 -10.03 -12.44
N ALA A 288 24.33 -9.45 -11.43
CA ALA A 288 23.19 -10.09 -10.78
C ALA A 288 22.09 -10.47 -11.78
N TYR A 289 21.76 -9.58 -12.73
CA TYR A 289 20.79 -9.87 -13.79
C TYR A 289 21.18 -11.06 -14.68
N GLN A 290 22.44 -11.11 -15.09
CA GLN A 290 22.95 -12.24 -15.91
C GLN A 290 22.80 -13.56 -15.17
N HIS A 291 23.25 -13.63 -13.92
CA HIS A 291 23.15 -14.83 -13.10
C HIS A 291 21.71 -15.23 -12.79
N ALA A 292 20.80 -14.26 -12.51
CA ALA A 292 19.39 -14.55 -12.30
C ALA A 292 18.75 -15.11 -13.59
N HIS A 293 19.08 -14.54 -14.75
CA HIS A 293 18.58 -15.01 -16.03
C HIS A 293 19.08 -16.42 -16.39
N GLU A 294 20.31 -16.76 -16.06
CA GLU A 294 20.90 -18.09 -16.31
C GLU A 294 20.20 -19.23 -15.55
N CYS A 295 19.44 -18.92 -14.49
CA CYS A 295 18.71 -19.95 -13.73
C CYS A 295 17.65 -20.63 -14.59
N ASP A 296 16.79 -19.88 -15.29
CA ASP A 296 15.79 -20.39 -16.23
C ASP A 296 15.54 -19.39 -17.37
N PRO A 297 16.41 -19.37 -18.41
CA PRO A 297 16.30 -18.41 -19.50
C PRO A 297 15.01 -18.56 -20.31
N VAL A 298 14.44 -19.76 -20.33
CA VAL A 298 13.20 -20.04 -21.10
C VAL A 298 12.01 -19.41 -20.41
N SER A 299 11.88 -19.59 -19.09
CA SER A 299 10.78 -19.01 -18.33
C SER A 299 10.91 -17.49 -18.13
N ALA A 300 12.13 -16.96 -18.12
CA ALA A 300 12.41 -15.53 -17.99
C ALA A 300 11.84 -14.69 -19.15
N PHE A 301 11.62 -15.29 -20.32
CA PHE A 301 10.97 -14.64 -21.44
C PHE A 301 9.52 -14.23 -21.08
N GLY A 302 9.22 -12.94 -21.17
CA GLY A 302 7.93 -12.37 -20.76
C GLY A 302 7.74 -12.28 -19.24
N GLY A 303 8.82 -12.33 -18.47
CA GLY A 303 8.80 -12.15 -17.02
C GLY A 303 8.83 -10.69 -16.60
N VAL A 304 8.73 -10.50 -15.28
CA VAL A 304 8.89 -9.22 -14.58
C VAL A 304 10.26 -9.22 -13.89
N VAL A 305 11.02 -8.17 -14.08
CA VAL A 305 12.38 -8.00 -13.52
C VAL A 305 12.37 -6.90 -12.47
N ALA A 306 12.91 -7.17 -11.29
CA ALA A 306 13.17 -6.16 -10.29
C ALA A 306 14.67 -6.09 -9.94
N ALA A 307 15.16 -4.89 -9.65
CA ALA A 307 16.49 -4.63 -9.12
C ALA A 307 16.39 -3.73 -7.89
N ASN A 308 17.12 -4.03 -6.81
CA ASN A 308 17.10 -3.22 -5.58
C ASN A 308 18.10 -2.04 -5.61
N ARG A 309 18.75 -1.80 -6.73
CA ARG A 309 19.66 -0.68 -6.99
C ARG A 309 19.34 -0.07 -8.35
N LYS A 310 19.92 1.11 -8.58
CA LYS A 310 19.79 1.82 -9.86
C LYS A 310 20.26 0.95 -11.02
N VAL A 311 19.45 0.91 -12.08
CA VAL A 311 19.75 0.17 -13.32
C VAL A 311 20.70 1.00 -14.19
N ASP A 312 21.85 0.42 -14.52
CA ASP A 312 22.85 0.97 -15.39
C ASP A 312 22.73 0.44 -16.84
N LEU A 313 23.52 1.03 -17.75
CA LEU A 313 23.55 0.63 -19.16
C LEU A 313 23.99 -0.84 -19.32
N ALA A 314 24.91 -1.31 -18.47
CA ALA A 314 25.43 -2.67 -18.54
C ALA A 314 24.34 -3.73 -18.23
N MET A 315 23.38 -3.43 -17.35
CA MET A 315 22.19 -4.25 -17.15
C MET A 315 21.16 -4.07 -18.27
N ALA A 316 20.97 -2.84 -18.73
CA ALA A 316 19.96 -2.53 -19.74
C ALA A 316 20.26 -3.19 -21.11
N GLU A 317 21.52 -3.29 -21.51
CA GLU A 317 21.93 -3.88 -22.80
C GLU A 317 21.48 -5.35 -22.98
N PRO A 318 21.80 -6.31 -22.09
CA PRO A 318 21.32 -7.68 -22.19
C PRO A 318 19.80 -7.77 -22.00
N LEU A 319 19.20 -7.03 -21.06
CA LEU A 319 17.77 -7.01 -20.83
C LEU A 319 17.00 -6.51 -22.08
N SER A 320 17.54 -5.52 -22.76
CA SER A 320 16.93 -4.99 -23.98
C SER A 320 16.76 -6.02 -25.10
N LYS A 321 17.49 -7.13 -25.10
CA LYS A 321 17.43 -8.20 -26.11
C LYS A 321 16.35 -9.24 -25.79
N ILE A 322 15.80 -9.23 -24.58
CA ILE A 322 14.83 -10.21 -24.08
C ILE A 322 13.46 -9.52 -23.96
N PHE A 323 12.39 -10.22 -24.28
CA PHE A 323 11.06 -9.72 -24.00
C PHE A 323 10.80 -9.72 -22.49
N THR A 324 10.63 -8.51 -21.91
CA THR A 324 10.35 -8.28 -20.50
C THR A 324 9.05 -7.48 -20.40
N GLU A 325 8.12 -7.93 -19.57
CA GLU A 325 6.83 -7.25 -19.38
C GLU A 325 6.99 -5.98 -18.54
N VAL A 326 7.70 -6.08 -17.40
CA VAL A 326 7.90 -4.97 -16.45
C VAL A 326 9.34 -5.00 -15.94
N LEU A 327 9.94 -3.83 -15.81
CA LEU A 327 11.20 -3.61 -15.10
C LEU A 327 10.97 -2.62 -13.96
N ILE A 328 11.43 -2.98 -12.75
CA ILE A 328 11.24 -2.19 -11.53
C ILE A 328 12.60 -1.92 -10.89
N ALA A 329 12.87 -0.68 -10.55
CA ALA A 329 14.08 -0.29 -9.82
C ALA A 329 13.86 1.03 -9.07
N PRO A 330 14.72 1.36 -8.08
CA PRO A 330 14.64 2.64 -7.39
C PRO A 330 15.04 3.82 -8.29
N ASP A 331 15.88 3.58 -9.31
CA ASP A 331 16.29 4.60 -10.27
C ASP A 331 16.90 3.98 -11.54
N TYR A 332 17.20 4.82 -12.55
CA TYR A 332 17.75 4.42 -13.83
C TYR A 332 18.81 5.44 -14.29
N ASP A 333 19.92 4.99 -14.86
CA ASP A 333 20.82 5.88 -15.59
C ASP A 333 20.15 6.35 -16.89
N ALA A 334 20.43 7.59 -17.31
CA ALA A 334 19.73 8.21 -18.43
C ALA A 334 19.90 7.45 -19.75
N ASP A 335 21.09 6.93 -20.02
CA ASP A 335 21.42 6.11 -21.20
C ASP A 335 20.77 4.72 -21.15
N ALA A 336 20.70 4.12 -19.96
CA ALA A 336 19.97 2.87 -19.74
C ALA A 336 18.47 3.06 -20.03
N LEU A 337 17.88 4.12 -19.49
CA LEU A 337 16.48 4.44 -19.69
C LEU A 337 16.18 4.71 -21.17
N GLU A 338 17.01 5.53 -21.85
CA GLU A 338 16.87 5.79 -23.29
C GLU A 338 16.91 4.52 -24.13
N LEU A 339 17.82 3.59 -23.82
CA LEU A 339 17.91 2.31 -24.51
C LEU A 339 16.65 1.47 -24.33
N LEU A 340 16.16 1.35 -23.09
CA LEU A 340 14.98 0.54 -22.73
C LEU A 340 13.70 1.11 -23.32
N MET A 341 13.54 2.43 -23.35
CA MET A 341 12.37 3.10 -23.92
C MET A 341 12.22 2.90 -25.44
N LYS A 342 13.25 2.45 -26.14
CA LYS A 342 13.15 2.04 -27.56
C LYS A 342 12.22 0.82 -27.75
N LYS A 343 11.89 0.11 -26.66
CA LYS A 343 10.94 -1.03 -26.67
C LYS A 343 9.56 -0.58 -26.18
N PRO A 344 8.57 -0.46 -27.07
CA PRO A 344 7.26 0.11 -26.71
C PRO A 344 6.44 -0.79 -25.76
N SER A 345 6.82 -2.05 -25.60
CA SER A 345 6.06 -3.03 -24.78
C SER A 345 6.50 -3.10 -23.33
N ILE A 346 7.75 -2.72 -23.00
CA ILE A 346 8.25 -2.80 -21.63
C ILE A 346 7.62 -1.70 -20.78
N ARG A 347 7.17 -2.05 -19.59
CA ARG A 347 6.76 -1.10 -18.57
C ARG A 347 7.93 -0.86 -17.64
N ILE A 348 8.29 0.41 -17.44
CA ILE A 348 9.41 0.79 -16.59
C ILE A 348 8.86 1.53 -15.37
N LEU A 349 9.05 0.97 -14.19
CA LEU A 349 8.59 1.51 -12.93
C LEU A 349 9.76 2.01 -12.09
N LYS A 350 9.68 3.26 -11.64
CA LYS A 350 10.54 3.79 -10.57
C LYS A 350 9.80 3.66 -9.25
N CYS A 351 10.33 2.82 -8.36
CA CYS A 351 9.71 2.50 -7.08
C CYS A 351 10.67 2.77 -5.94
N ASP A 352 10.27 3.61 -4.99
CA ASP A 352 11.09 3.91 -3.82
C ASP A 352 11.10 2.75 -2.82
N VAL A 353 12.24 2.51 -2.18
CA VAL A 353 12.48 1.44 -1.20
C VAL A 353 11.91 1.85 0.18
N THR A 354 10.67 2.38 0.22
CA THR A 354 10.16 2.93 1.45
C THR A 354 9.06 2.15 2.04
N SER A 355 8.82 1.68 3.03
CA SER A 355 7.72 1.09 3.82
C SER A 355 7.06 -0.15 3.24
N ILE A 356 7.40 -1.27 3.80
CA ILE A 356 6.60 -2.50 3.73
C ILE A 356 5.38 -2.29 4.65
N ASN A 357 4.19 -2.63 4.17
CA ASN A 357 2.99 -2.62 5.00
C ASN A 357 3.22 -3.57 6.20
N PRO A 358 3.00 -3.14 7.46
CA PRO A 358 3.22 -3.98 8.62
C PRO A 358 2.29 -5.20 8.69
N PHE A 359 1.20 -5.20 7.94
CA PHE A 359 0.21 -6.27 7.92
C PHE A 359 -0.08 -6.76 6.50
N GLU A 360 -0.31 -8.05 6.39
CA GLU A 360 -0.82 -8.72 5.20
C GLU A 360 -2.27 -9.14 5.39
N LEU A 361 -3.09 -8.84 4.37
CA LEU A 361 -4.51 -9.15 4.31
C LEU A 361 -4.76 -10.26 3.30
N ARG A 362 -5.45 -11.32 3.70
CA ARG A 362 -5.86 -12.37 2.79
C ARG A 362 -7.38 -12.59 2.87
N PRO A 363 -8.11 -12.29 1.79
CA PRO A 363 -9.55 -12.52 1.78
C PRO A 363 -9.87 -14.01 1.85
N VAL A 364 -10.87 -14.36 2.67
CA VAL A 364 -11.46 -15.70 2.75
C VAL A 364 -12.97 -15.57 2.76
N SER A 365 -13.69 -16.64 2.44
CA SER A 365 -15.16 -16.60 2.45
C SER A 365 -15.69 -16.18 3.83
N GLY A 366 -16.38 -15.05 3.86
CA GLY A 366 -16.99 -14.52 5.09
C GLY A 366 -16.07 -13.65 5.95
N GLY A 367 -14.81 -13.39 5.52
CA GLY A 367 -13.89 -12.56 6.31
C GLY A 367 -12.53 -12.32 5.65
N VAL A 368 -11.59 -11.92 6.48
CA VAL A 368 -10.21 -11.68 6.12
C VAL A 368 -9.27 -12.27 7.16
N LEU A 369 -8.18 -12.88 6.72
CA LEU A 369 -7.05 -13.21 7.59
C LEU A 369 -6.12 -12.00 7.63
N LEU A 370 -5.74 -11.59 8.82
CA LEU A 370 -4.78 -10.53 9.09
C LEU A 370 -3.58 -11.15 9.79
N GLN A 371 -2.38 -10.88 9.29
CA GLN A 371 -1.13 -11.28 9.93
C GLN A 371 -0.09 -10.16 9.82
N ALA A 372 0.91 -10.19 10.71
CA ALA A 372 2.11 -9.38 10.51
C ALA A 372 2.81 -9.80 9.22
N THR A 373 3.37 -8.83 8.50
CA THR A 373 4.10 -9.10 7.26
C THR A 373 5.34 -9.93 7.56
N ASP A 374 5.51 -11.02 6.82
CA ASP A 374 6.69 -11.88 6.93
C ASP A 374 7.91 -11.16 6.33
N LEU A 375 8.88 -10.84 7.19
CA LEU A 375 10.15 -10.17 6.85
C LEU A 375 11.33 -11.09 7.13
N ILE A 376 12.48 -10.80 6.49
CA ILE A 376 13.76 -11.47 6.80
C ILE A 376 14.46 -10.71 7.95
N ASP A 377 13.86 -10.78 9.13
CA ASP A 377 14.32 -10.08 10.35
C ASP A 377 14.22 -10.92 11.64
N ALA A 378 13.79 -12.17 11.53
CA ALA A 378 13.78 -13.10 12.66
C ALA A 378 15.18 -13.56 13.06
N ASP A 379 15.37 -13.97 14.30
CA ASP A 379 16.65 -14.47 14.82
C ASP A 379 17.25 -15.57 13.95
N GLY A 380 16.41 -16.47 13.41
CA GLY A 380 16.82 -17.56 12.51
C GLY A 380 17.22 -17.12 11.11
N ASP A 381 17.08 -15.85 10.75
CA ASP A 381 17.52 -15.32 9.47
C ASP A 381 18.98 -14.89 9.44
N LEU A 382 19.60 -14.86 10.61
CA LEU A 382 21.02 -14.57 10.75
C LEU A 382 21.82 -15.86 10.79
N PRO A 383 22.76 -16.10 9.85
CA PRO A 383 23.57 -17.34 9.82
C PRO A 383 24.35 -17.62 11.11
N VAL A 384 24.68 -16.58 11.88
CA VAL A 384 25.36 -16.71 13.18
C VAL A 384 24.52 -17.47 14.22
N ASN A 385 23.22 -17.48 14.07
CA ASN A 385 22.28 -18.16 14.96
C ASN A 385 21.93 -19.58 14.47
N TRP A 386 22.39 -19.99 13.30
CA TRP A 386 22.10 -21.31 12.74
C TRP A 386 22.85 -22.43 13.50
N LYS A 387 22.13 -23.51 13.74
CA LYS A 387 22.69 -24.69 14.37
C LYS A 387 23.14 -25.67 13.29
N GLN A 388 24.45 -25.87 13.15
CA GLN A 388 24.96 -26.97 12.32
C GLN A 388 24.68 -28.32 13.00
N VAL A 389 23.97 -29.21 12.31
CA VAL A 389 23.52 -30.51 12.83
C VAL A 389 24.17 -31.68 12.10
N SER A 390 24.82 -31.46 10.95
CA SER A 390 25.53 -32.46 10.17
C SER A 390 26.70 -31.84 9.40
N GLY A 391 27.64 -32.67 9.01
CA GLY A 391 28.78 -32.37 8.14
C GLY A 391 29.91 -31.64 8.82
N GLN A 392 30.96 -31.32 8.04
CA GLN A 392 32.09 -30.48 8.46
C GLN A 392 31.74 -29.00 8.37
N PRO A 393 32.46 -28.14 9.09
CA PRO A 393 32.36 -26.70 8.90
C PRO A 393 32.49 -26.34 7.41
N VAL A 394 31.62 -25.46 6.94
CA VAL A 394 31.62 -24.99 5.54
C VAL A 394 32.53 -23.76 5.37
N ASP A 395 33.05 -23.56 4.17
CA ASP A 395 33.78 -22.35 3.84
C ASP A 395 32.89 -21.09 3.75
N VAL A 396 33.54 -19.94 3.67
CA VAL A 396 32.85 -18.64 3.63
C VAL A 396 31.91 -18.51 2.43
N GLN A 397 32.30 -19.04 1.26
CA GLN A 397 31.45 -18.95 0.07
C GLN A 397 30.21 -19.84 0.21
N THR A 398 30.38 -21.05 0.68
CA THR A 398 29.25 -21.95 0.95
C THR A 398 28.28 -21.36 1.97
N MET A 399 28.76 -20.65 2.99
CA MET A 399 27.89 -19.97 3.95
C MET A 399 27.15 -18.79 3.30
N LYS A 400 27.81 -18.00 2.46
CA LYS A 400 27.16 -16.93 1.67
C LYS A 400 26.08 -17.50 0.75
N ASP A 401 26.34 -18.64 0.10
CA ASP A 401 25.37 -19.31 -0.77
C ASP A 401 24.15 -19.84 0.02
N LEU A 402 24.37 -20.39 1.23
CA LEU A 402 23.29 -20.82 2.12
C LEU A 402 22.43 -19.63 2.61
N GLU A 403 23.05 -18.52 3.01
CA GLU A 403 22.33 -17.30 3.41
C GLU A 403 21.51 -16.75 2.23
N PHE A 404 22.11 -16.65 1.05
CA PHE A 404 21.42 -16.25 -0.16
C PHE A 404 20.23 -17.17 -0.46
N ALA A 405 20.45 -18.50 -0.40
CA ALA A 405 19.40 -19.47 -0.67
C ALA A 405 18.25 -19.37 0.34
N TRP A 406 18.55 -19.16 1.62
CA TRP A 406 17.57 -18.97 2.69
C TRP A 406 16.71 -17.74 2.48
N ARG A 407 17.33 -16.58 2.22
CA ARG A 407 16.61 -15.33 1.92
C ARG A 407 15.75 -15.45 0.68
N SER A 408 16.29 -16.06 -0.39
CA SER A 408 15.59 -16.18 -1.68
C SER A 408 14.46 -17.21 -1.66
N VAL A 409 14.54 -18.29 -0.86
CA VAL A 409 13.47 -19.31 -0.82
C VAL A 409 12.16 -18.77 -0.25
N ARG A 410 12.18 -17.72 0.58
CA ARG A 410 10.98 -17.03 1.06
C ARG A 410 10.08 -16.51 -0.08
N SER A 411 10.68 -16.09 -1.18
CA SER A 411 9.94 -15.59 -2.36
C SER A 411 9.32 -16.70 -3.21
N VAL A 412 9.56 -17.97 -2.87
CA VAL A 412 9.10 -19.14 -3.63
C VAL A 412 7.83 -19.71 -3.00
N LYS A 413 6.83 -19.99 -3.81
CA LYS A 413 5.59 -20.60 -3.32
C LYS A 413 5.84 -22.01 -2.75
N SER A 414 5.30 -22.25 -1.56
CA SER A 414 5.45 -23.50 -0.80
C SER A 414 4.73 -24.68 -1.49
N ASN A 415 5.16 -25.94 -1.34
CA ASN A 415 6.47 -26.34 -0.79
C ASN A 415 7.58 -25.92 -1.73
N ALA A 416 8.64 -25.35 -1.18
CA ALA A 416 9.73 -24.77 -1.97
C ALA A 416 11.09 -25.36 -1.63
N ILE A 417 11.87 -25.64 -2.68
CA ILE A 417 13.31 -25.91 -2.62
C ILE A 417 14.02 -24.97 -3.59
N LEU A 418 15.00 -24.24 -3.11
CA LEU A 418 15.85 -23.38 -3.93
C LEU A 418 17.30 -23.86 -3.86
N LEU A 419 17.87 -24.13 -5.03
CA LEU A 419 19.29 -24.48 -5.18
C LEU A 419 20.08 -23.22 -5.56
N ALA A 420 21.21 -23.02 -4.89
CA ALA A 420 22.04 -21.84 -5.10
C ALA A 420 23.52 -22.19 -5.24
N LYS A 421 24.25 -21.36 -6.00
CA LYS A 421 25.70 -21.41 -6.15
C LYS A 421 26.21 -20.03 -6.54
N LEU A 422 27.26 -19.55 -5.90
CA LEU A 422 27.86 -18.23 -6.11
C LEU A 422 26.81 -17.09 -5.98
N THR A 423 26.00 -17.17 -4.92
CA THR A 423 24.90 -16.22 -4.60
C THR A 423 23.89 -16.02 -5.74
N ALA A 424 23.68 -17.07 -6.54
CA ALA A 424 22.67 -17.11 -7.59
C ALA A 424 21.87 -18.40 -7.52
N SER A 425 20.58 -18.35 -7.77
CA SER A 425 19.74 -19.53 -7.92
C SER A 425 20.16 -20.33 -9.17
N VAL A 426 20.22 -21.64 -9.05
CA VAL A 426 20.53 -22.54 -10.17
C VAL A 426 19.41 -23.51 -10.52
N GLY A 427 18.43 -23.64 -9.64
CA GLY A 427 17.24 -24.43 -9.84
C GLY A 427 16.23 -24.20 -8.73
N ILE A 428 14.97 -24.09 -9.07
CA ILE A 428 13.90 -23.75 -8.11
C ILE A 428 12.73 -24.72 -8.32
N GLY A 429 12.31 -25.38 -7.25
CA GLY A 429 11.10 -26.18 -7.17
C GLY A 429 10.07 -25.44 -6.34
N MET A 430 8.99 -25.01 -6.97
CA MET A 430 7.97 -24.16 -6.40
C MET A 430 6.57 -24.79 -6.42
N GLY A 431 5.75 -24.45 -5.44
CA GLY A 431 4.32 -24.70 -5.44
C GLY A 431 3.89 -26.17 -5.46
N GLN A 432 4.72 -27.05 -4.90
CA GLN A 432 4.43 -28.48 -4.92
C GLN A 432 3.67 -28.90 -3.66
N VAL A 433 2.80 -29.91 -3.80
CA VAL A 433 2.02 -30.43 -2.66
C VAL A 433 2.85 -31.29 -1.71
N ASN A 434 4.07 -31.65 -2.09
CA ASN A 434 5.01 -32.39 -1.24
C ASN A 434 6.47 -31.92 -1.49
N ARG A 435 7.32 -32.14 -0.50
CA ARG A 435 8.74 -31.71 -0.51
C ARG A 435 9.58 -32.49 -1.51
N VAL A 436 9.25 -33.75 -1.74
CA VAL A 436 9.95 -34.65 -2.67
C VAL A 436 9.86 -34.12 -4.11
N ASP A 437 8.67 -33.72 -4.53
CA ASP A 437 8.45 -33.18 -5.88
C ASP A 437 9.11 -31.81 -6.04
N SER A 438 9.12 -30.97 -4.98
CA SER A 438 9.87 -29.71 -4.99
C SER A 438 11.37 -29.97 -5.18
N ALA A 439 11.95 -30.95 -4.47
CA ALA A 439 13.36 -31.32 -4.62
C ALA A 439 13.66 -31.84 -6.05
N ARG A 440 12.81 -32.75 -6.57
CA ARG A 440 12.95 -33.24 -7.95
C ARG A 440 12.88 -32.13 -8.98
N LEU A 441 11.93 -31.22 -8.85
CA LEU A 441 11.75 -30.10 -9.76
C LEU A 441 12.96 -29.17 -9.73
N ALA A 442 13.45 -28.80 -8.52
CA ALA A 442 14.65 -27.98 -8.37
C ALA A 442 15.87 -28.62 -9.04
N VAL A 443 16.13 -29.90 -8.77
CA VAL A 443 17.23 -30.67 -9.38
C VAL A 443 17.09 -30.74 -10.90
N SER A 444 15.90 -31.07 -11.40
CA SER A 444 15.64 -31.15 -12.85
C SER A 444 15.91 -29.84 -13.58
N ARG A 445 15.49 -28.70 -12.98
CA ARG A 445 15.72 -27.37 -13.56
C ARG A 445 17.18 -26.94 -13.48
N ALA A 446 17.89 -27.32 -12.40
CA ALA A 446 19.30 -27.03 -12.26
C ALA A 446 20.15 -27.77 -13.31
N GLY A 447 19.77 -29.00 -13.70
CA GLY A 447 20.58 -29.85 -14.56
C GLY A 447 21.98 -30.07 -13.97
N ASP A 448 23.02 -29.97 -14.79
CA ASP A 448 24.41 -30.13 -14.33
C ASP A 448 24.89 -29.09 -13.30
N ARG A 449 24.19 -27.95 -13.19
CA ARG A 449 24.53 -26.88 -12.23
C ARG A 449 24.25 -27.27 -10.78
N VAL A 450 23.47 -28.34 -10.53
CA VAL A 450 23.17 -28.84 -9.18
C VAL A 450 24.45 -29.33 -8.46
N LYS A 451 25.44 -29.83 -9.19
CA LYS A 451 26.68 -30.34 -8.58
C LYS A 451 27.45 -29.23 -7.87
N GLY A 452 27.69 -29.44 -6.59
CA GLY A 452 28.38 -28.47 -5.73
C GLY A 452 27.55 -27.23 -5.40
N SER A 453 26.21 -27.24 -5.62
CA SER A 453 25.31 -26.23 -5.11
C SER A 453 24.95 -26.46 -3.65
N VAL A 454 24.31 -25.45 -3.04
CA VAL A 454 23.64 -25.58 -1.75
C VAL A 454 22.13 -25.57 -1.95
N ALA A 455 21.36 -25.98 -0.95
CA ALA A 455 19.91 -25.94 -0.99
C ALA A 455 19.30 -25.25 0.23
N ALA A 456 18.23 -24.50 0.03
CA ALA A 456 17.33 -24.03 1.08
C ALA A 456 15.95 -24.66 0.93
N SER A 457 15.34 -25.01 2.06
CA SER A 457 13.95 -25.47 2.14
C SER A 457 13.13 -24.50 2.98
N ASP A 458 11.99 -24.05 2.47
CA ASP A 458 11.09 -23.10 3.15
C ASP A 458 10.49 -23.64 4.45
N ALA A 459 10.52 -24.97 4.65
CA ALA A 459 10.16 -25.67 5.88
C ALA A 459 11.01 -26.91 6.11
N PHE A 460 10.78 -27.60 7.22
CA PHE A 460 11.51 -28.83 7.53
C PHE A 460 11.21 -29.98 6.54
N PHE A 461 12.15 -30.89 6.38
CA PHE A 461 11.92 -32.15 5.70
C PHE A 461 11.13 -33.10 6.62
N PRO A 462 9.91 -33.54 6.25
CA PRO A 462 9.13 -34.46 7.08
C PRO A 462 9.70 -35.87 7.10
N PHE A 463 10.47 -36.23 6.06
CA PHE A 463 11.15 -37.51 5.85
C PHE A 463 12.49 -37.26 5.14
N ALA A 464 13.38 -38.24 5.17
CA ALA A 464 14.70 -38.13 4.53
C ALA A 464 14.65 -38.19 2.99
N ASP A 465 13.55 -38.62 2.38
CA ASP A 465 13.42 -38.86 0.93
C ASP A 465 13.64 -37.61 0.07
N GLY A 466 13.08 -36.46 0.47
CA GLY A 466 13.32 -35.19 -0.21
C GLY A 466 14.78 -34.74 -0.12
N LEU A 467 15.40 -34.90 1.05
CA LEU A 467 16.82 -34.62 1.24
C LEU A 467 17.70 -35.58 0.43
N GLN A 468 17.36 -36.88 0.37
CA GLN A 468 18.11 -37.87 -0.37
C GLN A 468 18.22 -37.52 -1.87
N ILE A 469 17.17 -36.96 -2.49
CA ILE A 469 17.22 -36.49 -3.85
C ILE A 469 18.28 -35.39 -4.05
N LEU A 470 18.41 -34.48 -3.09
CA LEU A 470 19.40 -33.40 -3.14
C LEU A 470 20.82 -33.96 -2.97
N ILE A 471 21.01 -34.91 -2.05
CA ILE A 471 22.29 -35.61 -1.83
C ILE A 471 22.72 -36.34 -3.11
N ASP A 472 21.82 -37.15 -3.68
CA ASP A 472 22.11 -37.96 -4.87
C ASP A 472 22.43 -37.09 -6.12
N ALA A 473 21.87 -35.87 -6.16
CA ALA A 473 22.13 -34.88 -7.20
C ALA A 473 23.47 -34.15 -7.03
N GLY A 474 24.12 -34.24 -5.85
CA GLY A 474 25.42 -33.61 -5.57
C GLY A 474 25.35 -32.25 -4.91
N VAL A 475 24.26 -31.96 -4.18
CA VAL A 475 24.18 -30.82 -3.25
C VAL A 475 25.14 -31.03 -2.09
N THR A 476 25.86 -29.99 -1.68
CA THR A 476 26.93 -30.08 -0.68
C THR A 476 26.52 -29.59 0.71
N ALA A 477 25.54 -28.72 0.79
CA ALA A 477 25.03 -28.20 2.06
C ALA A 477 23.54 -27.83 1.95
N VAL A 478 22.84 -27.93 3.07
CA VAL A 478 21.38 -27.63 3.14
C VAL A 478 21.07 -26.78 4.37
N VAL A 479 20.19 -25.79 4.20
CA VAL A 479 19.59 -25.01 5.29
C VAL A 479 18.08 -25.24 5.32
N GLN A 480 17.53 -25.44 6.51
CA GLN A 480 16.10 -25.65 6.76
C GLN A 480 15.72 -25.22 8.18
N PRO A 481 14.43 -25.02 8.49
CA PRO A 481 14.00 -24.65 9.85
C PRO A 481 14.32 -25.68 10.93
N GLY A 482 14.22 -26.97 10.65
CA GLY A 482 14.16 -28.03 11.68
C GLY A 482 12.80 -28.05 12.39
N GLY A 483 12.67 -28.86 13.45
CA GLY A 483 11.45 -28.95 14.26
C GLY A 483 10.49 -30.08 13.84
N SER A 484 10.91 -30.99 12.95
CA SER A 484 10.17 -32.21 12.65
C SER A 484 10.35 -33.25 13.76
N VAL A 485 9.31 -34.03 14.02
CA VAL A 485 9.43 -35.22 14.89
C VAL A 485 10.40 -36.28 14.34
N ARG A 486 10.81 -36.13 13.07
CA ARG A 486 11.76 -37.02 12.37
C ARG A 486 13.08 -36.32 12.03
N ASP A 487 13.44 -35.25 12.71
CA ASP A 487 14.71 -34.55 12.47
C ASP A 487 15.90 -35.49 12.59
N GLU A 488 15.89 -36.44 13.54
CA GLU A 488 16.97 -37.44 13.71
C GLU A 488 17.19 -38.29 12.46
N GLU A 489 16.08 -38.70 11.77
CA GLU A 489 16.16 -39.48 10.52
C GLU A 489 16.77 -38.62 9.40
N VAL A 490 16.40 -37.37 9.30
CA VAL A 490 16.87 -36.41 8.29
C VAL A 490 18.34 -36.08 8.54
N ILE A 491 18.75 -35.87 9.80
CA ILE A 491 20.13 -35.64 10.20
C ILE A 491 21.00 -36.88 9.88
N ALA A 492 20.50 -38.08 10.18
CA ALA A 492 21.23 -39.32 9.86
C ALA A 492 21.46 -39.50 8.34
N ALA A 493 20.46 -39.14 7.51
CA ALA A 493 20.61 -39.14 6.06
C ALA A 493 21.67 -38.13 5.59
N ALA A 494 21.66 -36.90 6.14
CA ALA A 494 22.68 -35.88 5.85
C ALA A 494 24.11 -36.35 6.23
N GLN A 495 24.25 -36.92 7.41
CA GLN A 495 25.51 -37.49 7.89
C GLN A 495 26.03 -38.62 6.99
N LYS A 496 25.14 -39.54 6.61
CA LYS A 496 25.47 -40.65 5.68
C LYS A 496 25.83 -40.11 4.29
N GLY A 497 25.19 -39.06 3.83
CA GLY A 497 25.47 -38.38 2.56
C GLY A 497 26.71 -37.48 2.61
N GLY A 498 27.29 -37.24 3.80
CA GLY A 498 28.49 -36.42 3.99
C GLY A 498 28.24 -34.92 3.74
N ILE A 499 26.97 -34.42 3.77
CA ILE A 499 26.63 -33.03 3.52
C ILE A 499 26.51 -32.23 4.82
N ALA A 500 26.79 -30.94 4.76
CA ALA A 500 26.53 -30.02 5.87
C ALA A 500 25.02 -29.68 5.93
N MET A 501 24.48 -29.65 7.16
CA MET A 501 23.09 -29.26 7.37
C MET A 501 22.98 -28.25 8.52
N PHE A 502 22.18 -27.21 8.28
CA PHE A 502 21.93 -26.14 9.23
C PHE A 502 20.44 -26.03 9.54
N PHE A 503 20.09 -25.80 10.80
CA PHE A 503 18.76 -25.48 11.27
C PHE A 503 18.69 -24.01 11.65
N THR A 504 17.71 -23.30 11.08
CA THR A 504 17.46 -21.88 11.35
C THR A 504 16.58 -21.64 12.56
N GLY A 505 15.68 -22.60 12.89
CA GLY A 505 14.64 -22.43 13.91
C GLY A 505 13.50 -21.50 13.48
N THR A 506 13.61 -20.84 12.35
CA THR A 506 12.58 -19.96 11.76
C THR A 506 12.09 -20.55 10.43
N ARG A 507 10.86 -20.24 10.06
CA ARG A 507 10.20 -20.72 8.83
C ARG A 507 9.56 -19.57 8.08
N HIS A 508 9.70 -19.55 6.75
CA HIS A 508 9.06 -18.58 5.85
C HIS A 508 8.20 -19.29 4.80
N PHE A 509 6.92 -19.48 5.10
CA PHE A 509 5.97 -20.01 4.13
C PHE A 509 5.32 -18.93 3.28
N SER A 510 5.25 -19.16 1.97
CA SER A 510 4.50 -18.32 1.04
C SER A 510 3.49 -19.18 0.26
N HIS A 511 2.18 -18.98 0.48
CA HIS A 511 1.11 -19.81 -0.12
C HIS A 511 0.25 -19.09 -1.15
N ALA A 512 0.47 -17.82 -1.42
CA ALA A 512 -0.41 -17.19 -2.42
C ALA A 512 0.16 -16.17 -3.23
#